data_74eb6ea668d37fdc2bb55386fa286489
#
_entry.id   74eb6ea668d37fdc2bb55386fa286489
#
_cell.length_a   1.000
_cell.length_b   1.000
_cell.length_c   1.000
_cell.angle_alpha   90.00
_cell.angle_beta   90.00
_cell.angle_gamma   90.00
#
_symmetry.space_group_name_H-M   'P 1'
#
loop_
_entity.id
_entity.type
_entity.pdbx_description
1 polymer ?
#
loop_
_entity_poly.entity_id
_entity_poly.type
_entity_poly.pdbx_seq_one_letter_code
_entity_poly.pdbx_strand_id
1 'polypeptide(L)'
;MSDATPAEFLRDHREDLVTLALDLLAMDTSNPPGDTREIVEEIERFLDPLPVDVERFAVDPAKPNLLVRVPGASDRTLLYNGHLDTVPFDIESWTRDPFGEHVNGLVYGRGATDMKGAVASMLFAIRAFAATDTEPPVDLLVALVSDEEVGGDAGLPALLDSGHLDADACVIGEPTCEMGRHSVTVADRGSIWLTLEARGEGAHGSRPALGVNAIDRLYDAIETLRNRFGSKKLDIDTAVDPIIDESVEYYTPMMGEDIARELFRYPSINLGVIEGGDAINSVPQSARAEIDIRLTAGVQTPTLLSEIRSCVADCEGITIADVSWSVGTAEAPDGPLVEATASTAQAVTSERVFRRSATGGGDAKTLRNADIPAVEFALGTDTVHAIDEYIPVDALVDNAVIYTQIPEAWHSLSEQ
;
A
#
# COMPACT_ATOMS: atom_id res chain seq x y z
N MET A 1 -25.93 -9.30 30.58
CA MET A 1 -25.33 -9.42 29.27
C MET A 1 -26.02 -8.39 28.40
N SER A 2 -25.32 -7.52 27.75
CA SER A 2 -25.89 -6.50 26.87
C SER A 2 -26.36 -7.21 25.60
N ASP A 3 -27.63 -6.97 25.17
CA ASP A 3 -28.15 -7.46 23.87
C ASP A 3 -27.58 -6.61 22.69
N ALA A 4 -26.52 -5.81 22.94
CA ALA A 4 -25.92 -4.94 21.94
C ALA A 4 -25.07 -5.75 20.94
N THR A 5 -25.21 -5.43 19.67
CA THR A 5 -24.33 -5.95 18.61
C THR A 5 -22.94 -5.28 18.68
N PRO A 6 -21.88 -5.89 18.10
CA PRO A 6 -20.56 -5.25 17.98
C PRO A 6 -20.63 -3.85 17.36
N ALA A 7 -21.46 -3.65 16.32
CA ALA A 7 -21.63 -2.36 15.67
C ALA A 7 -22.29 -1.29 16.57
N GLU A 8 -23.26 -1.68 17.41
CA GLU A 8 -23.86 -0.77 18.41
C GLU A 8 -22.85 -0.42 19.50
N PHE A 9 -22.12 -1.41 20.02
CA PHE A 9 -21.04 -1.17 20.98
C PHE A 9 -20.02 -0.14 20.46
N LEU A 10 -19.56 -0.29 19.22
CA LEU A 10 -18.59 0.64 18.60
C LEU A 10 -19.09 2.06 18.54
N ARG A 11 -20.36 2.27 18.15
CA ARG A 11 -20.95 3.61 18.08
C ARG A 11 -21.12 4.25 19.45
N ASP A 12 -21.45 3.45 20.46
CA ASP A 12 -21.65 3.93 21.85
C ASP A 12 -20.30 4.24 22.55
N HIS A 13 -19.18 3.61 22.10
CA HIS A 13 -17.85 3.77 22.69
C HIS A 13 -16.86 4.50 21.76
N ARG A 14 -17.38 5.40 20.92
CA ARG A 14 -16.56 6.15 19.95
C ARG A 14 -15.41 6.94 20.57
N GLU A 15 -15.61 7.49 21.76
CA GLU A 15 -14.59 8.27 22.48
C GLU A 15 -13.45 7.36 22.99
N ASP A 16 -13.74 6.12 23.34
CA ASP A 16 -12.71 5.13 23.71
C ASP A 16 -11.85 4.77 22.49
N LEU A 17 -12.47 4.64 21.29
CA LEU A 17 -11.73 4.43 20.04
C LEU A 17 -10.84 5.62 19.69
N VAL A 18 -11.35 6.84 19.84
CA VAL A 18 -10.53 8.07 19.66
C VAL A 18 -9.34 8.07 20.62
N THR A 19 -9.56 7.67 21.89
CA THR A 19 -8.49 7.58 22.88
C THR A 19 -7.43 6.58 22.44
N LEU A 20 -7.82 5.38 22.03
CA LEU A 20 -6.88 4.38 21.50
C LEU A 20 -6.09 4.92 20.29
N ALA A 21 -6.76 5.56 19.34
CA ALA A 21 -6.08 6.14 18.18
C ALA A 21 -5.04 7.21 18.60
N LEU A 22 -5.38 8.08 19.56
CA LEU A 22 -4.45 9.07 20.09
C LEU A 22 -3.27 8.43 20.84
N ASP A 23 -3.51 7.37 21.61
CA ASP A 23 -2.46 6.63 22.31
C ASP A 23 -1.46 6.01 21.32
N LEU A 24 -1.94 5.43 20.19
CA LEU A 24 -1.07 4.91 19.14
C LEU A 24 -0.31 6.02 18.38
N LEU A 25 -0.96 7.16 18.14
CA LEU A 25 -0.32 8.30 17.47
C LEU A 25 0.77 8.95 18.33
N ALA A 26 0.64 8.89 19.66
CA ALA A 26 1.64 9.44 20.58
C ALA A 26 3.02 8.76 20.50
N MET A 27 3.10 7.56 19.91
CA MET A 27 4.35 6.82 19.74
C MET A 27 5.02 7.21 18.40
N ASP A 28 6.27 7.67 18.46
CA ASP A 28 7.07 7.94 17.25
C ASP A 28 7.59 6.62 16.66
N THR A 29 7.05 6.26 15.54
CA THR A 29 7.45 5.06 14.77
C THR A 29 7.97 5.42 13.38
N SER A 30 8.49 6.64 13.21
CA SER A 30 9.06 7.13 11.95
C SER A 30 10.13 6.18 11.41
N ASN A 31 10.00 5.76 10.17
CA ASN A 31 10.92 4.83 9.52
C ASN A 31 11.65 5.52 8.33
N PRO A 32 12.98 5.65 8.38
CA PRO A 32 13.94 5.14 9.37
C PRO A 32 13.93 5.92 10.71
N PRO A 33 14.24 5.30 11.89
CA PRO A 33 14.69 3.92 12.05
C PRO A 33 13.58 2.87 12.11
N GLY A 34 12.30 3.24 12.33
CA GLY A 34 11.17 2.33 12.40
C GLY A 34 11.14 1.50 13.70
N ASP A 35 11.39 2.15 14.85
CA ASP A 35 11.32 1.47 16.15
C ASP A 35 9.86 1.32 16.58
N THR A 36 9.35 0.08 16.58
CA THR A 36 7.95 -0.22 16.90
C THR A 36 7.77 -0.83 18.30
N ARG A 37 8.80 -0.85 19.15
CA ARG A 37 8.72 -1.50 20.47
C ARG A 37 7.70 -0.86 21.40
N GLU A 38 7.66 0.47 21.49
CA GLU A 38 6.74 1.17 22.38
C GLU A 38 5.27 1.01 21.96
N ILE A 39 4.98 1.11 20.67
CA ILE A 39 3.62 0.94 20.16
C ILE A 39 3.13 -0.50 20.33
N VAL A 40 4.00 -1.49 20.15
CA VAL A 40 3.65 -2.90 20.41
C VAL A 40 3.34 -3.13 21.89
N GLU A 41 4.11 -2.55 22.81
CA GLU A 41 3.84 -2.63 24.25
C GLU A 41 2.52 -1.95 24.64
N GLU A 42 2.15 -0.85 23.98
CA GLU A 42 0.85 -0.19 24.19
C GLU A 42 -0.30 -1.08 23.70
N ILE A 43 -0.17 -1.67 22.51
CA ILE A 43 -1.17 -2.56 21.96
C ILE A 43 -1.34 -3.82 22.83
N GLU A 44 -0.27 -4.41 23.32
CA GLU A 44 -0.34 -5.55 24.27
C GLU A 44 -1.10 -5.17 25.55
N ARG A 45 -0.88 -3.95 26.10
CA ARG A 45 -1.63 -3.45 27.28
C ARG A 45 -3.13 -3.28 26.97
N PHE A 46 -3.47 -2.82 25.77
CA PHE A 46 -4.86 -2.73 25.33
C PHE A 46 -5.52 -4.11 25.24
N LEU A 47 -4.78 -5.12 24.75
CA LEU A 47 -5.27 -6.48 24.53
C LEU A 47 -5.31 -7.35 25.78
N ASP A 48 -4.47 -7.06 26.81
CA ASP A 48 -4.33 -7.89 28.04
C ASP A 48 -5.68 -8.27 28.72
N PRO A 49 -6.69 -7.39 28.80
CA PRO A 49 -7.98 -7.76 29.39
C PRO A 49 -8.91 -8.55 28.44
N LEU A 50 -8.55 -8.76 27.18
CA LEU A 50 -9.39 -9.40 26.17
C LEU A 50 -9.08 -10.90 26.08
N PRO A 51 -10.09 -11.74 25.74
CA PRO A 51 -9.90 -13.20 25.60
C PRO A 51 -9.29 -13.54 24.22
N VAL A 52 -8.06 -13.11 23.99
CA VAL A 52 -7.34 -13.27 22.70
C VAL A 52 -5.93 -13.84 22.95
N ASP A 53 -5.40 -14.57 21.98
CA ASP A 53 -4.03 -15.02 22.00
C ASP A 53 -3.13 -14.00 21.29
N VAL A 54 -2.08 -13.55 21.98
CA VAL A 54 -1.15 -12.53 21.47
C VAL A 54 0.25 -13.12 21.37
N GLU A 55 0.87 -13.02 20.21
CA GLU A 55 2.22 -13.47 19.91
C GLU A 55 3.06 -12.33 19.36
N ARG A 56 4.25 -12.09 19.96
CA ARG A 56 5.22 -11.13 19.44
C ARG A 56 6.30 -11.88 18.64
N PHE A 57 6.53 -11.43 17.40
CA PHE A 57 7.56 -11.97 16.52
C PHE A 57 8.47 -10.85 16.02
N ALA A 58 9.81 -11.05 16.05
CA ALA A 58 10.77 -10.06 15.57
C ALA A 58 12.01 -10.72 15.00
N VAL A 59 12.40 -10.38 13.79
CA VAL A 59 13.72 -10.68 13.21
C VAL A 59 14.72 -9.56 13.55
N ASP A 60 14.23 -8.32 13.66
CA ASP A 60 14.95 -7.19 14.23
C ASP A 60 14.31 -6.84 15.59
N PRO A 61 15.07 -6.87 16.71
CA PRO A 61 14.53 -6.56 18.03
C PRO A 61 13.93 -5.16 18.18
N ALA A 62 14.30 -4.20 17.32
CA ALA A 62 13.72 -2.86 17.32
C ALA A 62 12.41 -2.78 16.51
N LYS A 63 12.11 -3.79 15.69
CA LYS A 63 10.97 -3.84 14.78
C LYS A 63 10.09 -5.07 15.06
N PRO A 64 9.54 -5.23 16.28
CA PRO A 64 8.63 -6.33 16.57
C PRO A 64 7.32 -6.20 15.80
N ASN A 65 6.81 -7.34 15.35
CA ASN A 65 5.47 -7.54 14.82
C ASN A 65 4.59 -8.18 15.90
N LEU A 66 3.29 -7.98 15.81
CA LEU A 66 2.32 -8.55 16.75
C LEU A 66 1.26 -9.34 15.99
N LEU A 67 1.01 -10.57 16.44
CA LEU A 67 -0.04 -11.44 15.93
C LEU A 67 -1.11 -11.60 17.00
N VAL A 68 -2.35 -11.31 16.65
CA VAL A 68 -3.50 -11.44 17.56
C VAL A 68 -4.50 -12.42 16.97
N ARG A 69 -4.81 -13.50 17.71
CA ARG A 69 -5.74 -14.54 17.28
C ARG A 69 -7.03 -14.46 18.08
N VAL A 70 -8.14 -14.41 17.38
CA VAL A 70 -9.51 -14.45 17.94
C VAL A 70 -10.20 -15.69 17.37
N PRO A 71 -10.47 -16.72 18.20
CA PRO A 71 -11.17 -17.90 17.72
C PRO A 71 -12.57 -17.57 17.22
N GLY A 72 -12.98 -18.23 16.16
CA GLY A 72 -14.29 -18.11 15.53
C GLY A 72 -15.04 -19.45 15.42
N ALA A 73 -16.19 -19.41 14.79
CA ALA A 73 -17.09 -20.57 14.68
C ALA A 73 -16.68 -21.58 13.60
N SER A 74 -15.74 -21.26 12.72
CA SER A 74 -15.23 -22.14 11.66
C SER A 74 -13.71 -22.13 11.56
N ASP A 75 -13.13 -23.16 10.94
CA ASP A 75 -11.68 -23.33 10.76
C ASP A 75 -11.07 -22.40 9.69
N ARG A 76 -11.87 -21.49 9.07
CA ARG A 76 -11.37 -20.53 8.10
C ARG A 76 -10.81 -19.31 8.80
N THR A 77 -9.72 -18.78 8.30
CA THR A 77 -9.05 -17.63 8.88
C THR A 77 -9.11 -16.41 7.98
N LEU A 78 -9.69 -15.31 8.48
CA LEU A 78 -9.59 -13.99 7.86
C LEU A 78 -8.48 -13.19 8.56
N LEU A 79 -7.47 -12.80 7.77
CA LEU A 79 -6.39 -11.94 8.24
C LEU A 79 -6.78 -10.46 8.08
N TYR A 80 -6.55 -9.69 9.13
CA TYR A 80 -6.42 -8.23 9.07
C TYR A 80 -4.95 -7.87 9.17
N ASN A 81 -4.42 -7.11 8.22
CA ASN A 81 -3.05 -6.64 8.25
C ASN A 81 -2.99 -5.12 8.37
N GLY A 82 -2.05 -4.62 9.19
CA GLY A 82 -1.78 -3.20 9.30
C GLY A 82 -0.36 -2.92 9.76
N HIS A 83 0.27 -1.88 9.20
CA HIS A 83 1.61 -1.49 9.62
C HIS A 83 1.58 -0.49 10.79
N LEU A 84 2.65 -0.52 11.59
CA LEU A 84 2.82 0.29 12.79
C LEU A 84 3.80 1.44 12.60
N ASP A 85 4.69 1.34 11.61
CA ASP A 85 5.64 2.40 11.26
C ASP A 85 4.95 3.50 10.44
N THR A 86 5.61 4.61 10.28
CA THR A 86 5.14 5.77 9.53
C THR A 86 6.30 6.42 8.79
N VAL A 87 6.01 7.18 7.72
CA VAL A 87 7.04 8.02 7.09
C VAL A 87 7.54 9.10 8.05
N PRO A 88 8.81 9.54 7.92
CA PRO A 88 9.36 10.65 8.68
C PRO A 88 8.61 11.96 8.43
N PHE A 89 8.66 12.86 9.40
CA PHE A 89 8.06 14.19 9.30
C PHE A 89 8.94 15.25 9.95
N ASP A 90 8.78 16.50 9.50
CA ASP A 90 9.41 17.66 10.12
C ASP A 90 8.36 18.35 11.02
N ILE A 91 8.54 18.22 12.34
CA ILE A 91 7.64 18.77 13.35
C ILE A 91 7.43 20.29 13.22
N GLU A 92 8.46 21.04 12.75
CA GLU A 92 8.36 22.49 12.59
C GLU A 92 7.41 22.89 11.44
N SER A 93 7.15 21.96 10.52
CA SER A 93 6.24 22.17 9.38
C SER A 93 4.78 21.93 9.73
N TRP A 94 4.48 21.27 10.86
CA TRP A 94 3.11 20.95 11.26
C TRP A 94 2.44 22.14 11.97
N THR A 95 1.14 22.34 11.72
CA THR A 95 0.31 23.31 12.44
C THR A 95 -0.55 22.66 13.52
N ARG A 96 -0.65 21.32 13.49
CA ARG A 96 -1.29 20.44 14.48
C ARG A 96 -0.23 19.60 15.18
N ASP A 97 -0.62 18.94 16.27
CA ASP A 97 0.29 18.02 16.95
C ASP A 97 0.45 16.71 16.13
N PRO A 98 1.65 16.42 15.57
CA PRO A 98 1.86 15.20 14.83
C PRO A 98 1.80 13.94 15.69
N PHE A 99 1.83 14.06 17.02
CA PHE A 99 1.71 12.97 17.99
C PHE A 99 0.30 12.76 18.52
N GLY A 100 -0.70 13.41 17.94
CA GLY A 100 -2.10 13.17 18.23
C GLY A 100 -2.85 14.39 18.81
N GLU A 101 -3.79 14.92 18.05
CA GLU A 101 -4.67 16.01 18.48
C GLU A 101 -6.11 15.74 18.00
N HIS A 102 -7.07 15.72 18.92
CA HIS A 102 -8.49 15.62 18.57
C HIS A 102 -9.17 16.98 18.59
N VAL A 103 -9.58 17.47 17.43
CA VAL A 103 -10.24 18.79 17.29
C VAL A 103 -11.39 18.72 16.29
N ASN A 104 -12.57 19.16 16.71
CA ASN A 104 -13.77 19.29 15.86
C ASN A 104 -14.15 18.01 15.11
N GLY A 105 -14.01 16.84 15.76
CA GLY A 105 -14.33 15.54 15.16
C GLY A 105 -13.28 15.01 14.19
N LEU A 106 -12.08 15.61 14.17
CA LEU A 106 -10.92 15.16 13.40
C LEU A 106 -9.79 14.76 14.36
N VAL A 107 -9.16 13.63 14.11
CA VAL A 107 -7.96 13.17 14.81
C VAL A 107 -6.78 13.44 13.89
N TYR A 108 -5.90 14.36 14.29
CA TYR A 108 -4.67 14.70 13.60
C TYR A 108 -3.51 13.92 14.18
N GLY A 109 -2.52 13.61 13.34
CA GLY A 109 -1.27 12.98 13.75
C GLY A 109 -0.63 12.23 12.59
N ARG A 110 0.70 12.02 12.64
CA ARG A 110 1.39 11.19 11.67
C ARG A 110 0.99 9.71 11.85
N GLY A 111 0.41 9.11 10.80
CA GLY A 111 -0.21 7.80 10.85
C GLY A 111 -1.71 7.82 11.16
N ALA A 112 -2.34 9.00 11.29
CA ALA A 112 -3.76 9.09 11.58
C ALA A 112 -4.61 8.43 10.48
N THR A 113 -4.24 8.64 9.22
CA THR A 113 -4.87 8.01 8.07
C THR A 113 -4.05 6.82 7.56
N ASP A 114 -2.70 6.87 7.66
CA ASP A 114 -1.76 5.87 7.14
C ASP A 114 -0.77 5.39 8.20
N MET A 115 -1.05 4.23 8.93
CA MET A 115 -2.38 3.64 9.00
C MET A 115 -2.77 3.29 10.46
N LYS A 116 -2.20 3.99 11.47
CA LYS A 116 -2.50 3.75 12.90
C LYS A 116 -3.98 3.94 13.24
N GLY A 117 -4.71 4.81 12.50
CA GLY A 117 -6.15 4.94 12.64
C GLY A 117 -6.91 3.67 12.28
N ALA A 118 -6.54 3.02 11.17
CA ALA A 118 -7.10 1.73 10.79
C ALA A 118 -6.69 0.62 11.77
N VAL A 119 -5.44 0.63 12.26
CA VAL A 119 -4.97 -0.29 13.32
C VAL A 119 -5.83 -0.14 14.58
N ALA A 120 -6.07 1.10 15.04
CA ALA A 120 -6.96 1.35 16.19
C ALA A 120 -8.37 0.80 15.93
N SER A 121 -8.90 0.95 14.72
CA SER A 121 -10.20 0.44 14.32
C SER A 121 -10.27 -1.10 14.32
N MET A 122 -9.21 -1.79 13.84
CA MET A 122 -9.10 -3.25 13.90
C MET A 122 -9.06 -3.77 15.33
N LEU A 123 -8.22 -3.18 16.18
CA LEU A 123 -8.12 -3.52 17.60
C LEU A 123 -9.45 -3.29 18.34
N PHE A 124 -10.13 -2.21 18.01
CA PHE A 124 -11.41 -1.89 18.63
C PHE A 124 -12.55 -2.79 18.14
N ALA A 125 -12.47 -3.31 16.91
CA ALA A 125 -13.37 -4.35 16.41
C ALA A 125 -13.21 -5.65 17.20
N ILE A 126 -11.97 -6.07 17.51
CA ILE A 126 -11.71 -7.23 18.41
C ILE A 126 -12.34 -6.99 19.79
N ARG A 127 -12.14 -5.80 20.37
CA ARG A 127 -12.75 -5.44 21.66
C ARG A 127 -14.28 -5.49 21.61
N ALA A 128 -14.89 -5.11 20.49
CA ALA A 128 -16.35 -5.16 20.33
C ALA A 128 -16.89 -6.60 20.34
N PHE A 129 -16.24 -7.54 19.65
CA PHE A 129 -16.59 -8.96 19.73
C PHE A 129 -16.52 -9.47 21.17
N ALA A 130 -15.44 -9.21 21.88
CA ALA A 130 -15.26 -9.61 23.26
C ALA A 130 -16.29 -8.99 24.21
N ALA A 131 -16.55 -7.67 24.08
CA ALA A 131 -17.46 -6.94 24.95
C ALA A 131 -18.94 -7.32 24.81
N THR A 132 -19.31 -7.81 23.61
CA THR A 132 -20.69 -8.24 23.30
C THR A 132 -20.88 -9.75 23.41
N ASP A 133 -19.84 -10.51 23.80
CA ASP A 133 -19.84 -11.98 23.84
C ASP A 133 -20.26 -12.58 22.48
N THR A 134 -19.86 -11.93 21.39
CA THR A 134 -20.17 -12.36 20.03
C THR A 134 -18.98 -13.14 19.45
N GLU A 135 -19.20 -14.39 19.09
CA GLU A 135 -18.22 -15.24 18.41
C GLU A 135 -18.14 -14.84 16.91
N PRO A 136 -16.97 -14.52 16.36
CA PRO A 136 -16.83 -14.29 14.93
C PRO A 136 -17.20 -15.56 14.13
N PRO A 137 -17.75 -15.46 12.90
CA PRO A 137 -18.11 -16.63 12.09
C PRO A 137 -16.92 -17.43 11.58
N VAL A 138 -15.75 -16.80 11.55
CA VAL A 138 -14.44 -17.34 11.14
C VAL A 138 -13.37 -16.96 12.15
N ASP A 139 -12.27 -17.68 12.20
CA ASP A 139 -11.11 -17.27 12.98
C ASP A 139 -10.60 -15.92 12.44
N LEU A 140 -10.28 -15.00 13.35
CA LEU A 140 -9.63 -13.75 12.99
C LEU A 140 -8.16 -13.79 13.41
N LEU A 141 -7.29 -13.46 12.46
CA LEU A 141 -5.88 -13.20 12.71
C LEU A 141 -5.62 -11.73 12.42
N VAL A 142 -5.06 -10.99 13.37
CA VAL A 142 -4.61 -9.62 13.12
C VAL A 142 -3.09 -9.60 13.17
N ALA A 143 -2.46 -9.22 12.05
CA ALA A 143 -1.03 -9.04 11.94
C ALA A 143 -0.71 -7.55 11.91
N LEU A 144 -0.11 -7.07 12.98
CA LEU A 144 0.37 -5.68 13.08
C LEU A 144 1.87 -5.70 12.83
N VAL A 145 2.27 -5.16 11.68
CA VAL A 145 3.61 -5.32 11.15
C VAL A 145 4.42 -4.03 11.24
N SER A 146 5.72 -4.18 11.28
CA SER A 146 6.69 -3.09 11.18
C SER A 146 7.25 -3.00 9.76
N ASP A 147 7.98 -1.92 9.45
CA ASP A 147 8.90 -1.82 8.30
C ASP A 147 8.24 -1.78 6.91
N GLU A 148 6.93 -1.45 6.83
CA GLU A 148 6.22 -1.34 5.55
C GLU A 148 6.69 -0.13 4.74
N GLU A 149 6.77 1.04 5.35
CA GLU A 149 6.98 2.35 4.71
C GLU A 149 8.30 2.49 3.93
N VAL A 150 9.23 1.59 4.19
CA VAL A 150 10.51 1.50 3.46
C VAL A 150 10.63 0.24 2.61
N GLY A 151 9.56 -0.58 2.55
CA GLY A 151 9.57 -1.87 1.88
C GLY A 151 10.61 -2.82 2.47
N GLY A 152 10.75 -2.82 3.80
CA GLY A 152 11.76 -3.59 4.52
C GLY A 152 11.36 -5.04 4.76
N ASP A 153 12.36 -5.85 5.17
CA ASP A 153 12.18 -7.30 5.31
C ASP A 153 11.74 -7.71 6.73
N ALA A 154 11.64 -6.77 7.70
CA ALA A 154 11.37 -7.11 9.10
C ALA A 154 9.87 -7.26 9.42
N GLY A 155 8.99 -6.76 8.56
CA GLY A 155 7.53 -6.79 8.70
C GLY A 155 6.88 -8.03 8.11
N LEU A 156 5.91 -7.81 7.23
CA LEU A 156 5.13 -8.86 6.57
C LEU A 156 5.98 -9.94 5.88
N PRO A 157 7.07 -9.62 5.16
CA PRO A 157 7.93 -10.65 4.56
C PRO A 157 8.49 -11.62 5.62
N ALA A 158 8.94 -11.13 6.78
CA ALA A 158 9.45 -11.98 7.85
C ALA A 158 8.39 -12.94 8.43
N LEU A 159 7.14 -12.48 8.56
CA LEU A 159 6.03 -13.32 9.03
C LEU A 159 5.68 -14.42 8.03
N LEU A 160 5.70 -14.11 6.72
CA LEU A 160 5.47 -15.09 5.65
C LEU A 160 6.58 -16.13 5.63
N ASP A 161 7.85 -15.70 5.62
CA ASP A 161 9.01 -16.59 5.53
C ASP A 161 9.11 -17.53 6.74
N SER A 162 8.66 -17.09 7.91
CA SER A 162 8.64 -17.88 9.14
C SER A 162 7.42 -18.79 9.30
N GLY A 163 6.43 -18.67 8.39
CA GLY A 163 5.20 -19.47 8.42
C GLY A 163 4.23 -19.09 9.54
N HIS A 164 4.27 -17.85 10.03
CA HIS A 164 3.35 -17.35 11.06
C HIS A 164 1.99 -16.91 10.50
N LEU A 165 1.90 -16.71 9.17
CA LEU A 165 0.67 -16.33 8.49
C LEU A 165 0.07 -17.56 7.78
N ASP A 166 -0.99 -18.10 8.38
CA ASP A 166 -1.86 -19.12 7.79
C ASP A 166 -3.27 -18.52 7.74
N ALA A 167 -3.67 -18.05 6.55
CA ALA A 167 -4.92 -17.34 6.35
C ALA A 167 -5.50 -17.62 4.96
N ASP A 168 -6.84 -17.71 4.89
CA ASP A 168 -7.57 -17.95 3.63
C ASP A 168 -7.84 -16.66 2.84
N ALA A 169 -7.79 -15.51 3.49
CA ALA A 169 -7.95 -14.19 2.87
C ALA A 169 -7.42 -13.09 3.79
N CYS A 170 -7.11 -11.92 3.23
CA CYS A 170 -6.62 -10.77 3.98
C CYS A 170 -7.31 -9.46 3.57
N VAL A 171 -7.66 -8.65 4.56
CA VAL A 171 -7.99 -7.22 4.39
C VAL A 171 -6.89 -6.40 5.06
N ILE A 172 -6.22 -5.60 4.27
CA ILE A 172 -5.19 -4.67 4.74
C ILE A 172 -5.83 -3.31 5.00
N GLY A 173 -5.54 -2.71 6.14
CA GLY A 173 -6.16 -1.45 6.55
C GLY A 173 -5.55 -0.18 5.91
N GLU A 174 -4.99 -0.31 4.72
CA GLU A 174 -4.49 0.83 3.95
C GLU A 174 -5.61 1.79 3.56
N PRO A 175 -5.40 3.12 3.63
CA PRO A 175 -6.39 4.11 3.24
C PRO A 175 -6.61 4.07 1.72
N THR A 176 -7.81 3.69 1.30
CA THR A 176 -8.17 3.54 -0.11
C THR A 176 -9.07 4.66 -0.62
N CYS A 177 -9.36 5.65 0.22
CA CYS A 177 -10.27 6.74 -0.08
C CYS A 177 -9.50 8.00 -0.48
N GLU A 178 -9.77 8.50 -1.68
CA GLU A 178 -9.20 9.75 -2.18
C GLU A 178 -10.33 10.69 -2.62
N MET A 179 -10.19 11.99 -2.38
CA MET A 179 -11.15 13.03 -2.76
C MET A 179 -12.60 12.73 -2.33
N GLY A 180 -12.77 12.13 -1.13
CA GLY A 180 -14.08 11.77 -0.60
C GLY A 180 -14.79 10.63 -1.35
N ARG A 181 -14.07 9.84 -2.13
CA ARG A 181 -14.60 8.65 -2.82
C ARG A 181 -14.08 7.39 -2.16
N HIS A 182 -14.95 6.41 -1.95
CA HIS A 182 -14.60 5.15 -1.31
C HIS A 182 -14.21 4.09 -2.33
N SER A 183 -13.21 3.29 -2.01
CA SER A 183 -12.78 2.19 -2.87
C SER A 183 -12.22 1.02 -2.08
N VAL A 184 -12.24 -0.14 -2.68
CA VAL A 184 -11.41 -1.31 -2.31
C VAL A 184 -10.32 -1.42 -3.35
N THR A 185 -9.06 -1.50 -2.92
CA THR A 185 -7.94 -1.77 -3.82
C THR A 185 -7.86 -3.28 -4.06
N VAL A 186 -8.21 -3.68 -5.27
CA VAL A 186 -8.27 -5.10 -5.67
C VAL A 186 -7.13 -5.50 -6.58
N ALA A 187 -6.33 -4.55 -7.03
CA ALA A 187 -5.18 -4.79 -7.89
C ALA A 187 -4.07 -3.78 -7.61
N ASP A 188 -2.86 -4.10 -8.01
CA ASP A 188 -1.70 -3.25 -7.98
C ASP A 188 -0.94 -3.29 -9.30
N ARG A 189 -0.06 -2.31 -9.52
CA ARG A 189 0.75 -2.25 -10.73
C ARG A 189 2.08 -2.99 -10.53
N GLY A 190 2.52 -3.70 -11.57
CA GLY A 190 3.87 -4.17 -11.70
C GLY A 190 4.86 -3.02 -11.93
N SER A 191 6.13 -3.29 -11.67
CA SER A 191 7.21 -2.32 -11.85
C SER A 191 8.40 -2.92 -12.57
N ILE A 192 9.14 -2.07 -13.30
CA ILE A 192 10.51 -2.33 -13.75
C ILE A 192 11.32 -1.10 -13.36
N TRP A 193 12.25 -1.27 -12.44
CA TRP A 193 13.23 -0.25 -12.09
C TRP A 193 14.52 -0.57 -12.84
N LEU A 194 14.97 0.38 -13.64
CA LEU A 194 16.03 0.19 -14.60
C LEU A 194 17.12 1.23 -14.40
N THR A 195 18.34 0.79 -14.14
CA THR A 195 19.52 1.65 -14.12
C THR A 195 20.27 1.51 -15.44
N LEU A 196 20.40 2.61 -16.17
CA LEU A 196 21.20 2.70 -17.38
C LEU A 196 22.53 3.41 -17.12
N GLU A 197 23.60 2.88 -17.68
CA GLU A 197 24.90 3.55 -17.75
C GLU A 197 25.30 3.79 -19.21
N ALA A 198 25.78 5.00 -19.46
CA ALA A 198 26.34 5.41 -20.75
C ALA A 198 27.83 5.62 -20.66
N ARG A 199 28.57 5.16 -21.69
CA ARG A 199 29.99 5.42 -21.84
C ARG A 199 30.25 6.25 -23.09
N GLY A 200 31.16 7.20 -22.96
CA GLY A 200 31.61 8.11 -23.99
C GLY A 200 33.12 8.17 -24.07
N GLU A 201 33.60 9.12 -24.86
CA GLU A 201 35.03 9.45 -25.03
C GLU A 201 35.25 10.94 -24.73
N GLY A 202 36.14 11.21 -23.76
CA GLY A 202 36.42 12.59 -23.34
C GLY A 202 37.13 13.41 -24.41
N ALA A 203 36.74 14.66 -24.51
CA ALA A 203 37.40 15.67 -25.32
C ALA A 203 37.24 17.06 -24.70
N HIS A 204 37.99 18.05 -25.18
CA HIS A 204 37.78 19.44 -24.77
C HIS A 204 36.43 19.94 -25.31
N GLY A 205 35.62 20.58 -24.47
CA GLY A 205 34.24 21.00 -24.79
C GLY A 205 34.14 21.94 -26.01
N SER A 206 35.22 22.68 -26.36
CA SER A 206 35.27 23.49 -27.59
C SER A 206 35.47 22.67 -28.88
N ARG A 207 35.75 21.37 -28.77
CA ARG A 207 35.97 20.45 -29.89
C ARG A 207 35.21 19.12 -29.65
N PRO A 208 33.86 19.18 -29.49
CA PRO A 208 33.08 17.99 -29.11
C PRO A 208 33.16 16.87 -30.16
N ALA A 209 33.38 17.20 -31.42
CA ALA A 209 33.51 16.21 -32.50
C ALA A 209 34.72 15.26 -32.36
N LEU A 210 35.67 15.55 -31.43
CA LEU A 210 36.80 14.68 -31.13
C LEU A 210 36.53 13.69 -29.98
N GLY A 211 35.34 13.72 -29.41
CA GLY A 211 34.90 12.85 -28.35
C GLY A 211 33.55 12.25 -28.65
N VAL A 212 33.03 11.51 -27.69
CA VAL A 212 31.67 10.94 -27.70
C VAL A 212 31.02 11.30 -26.38
N ASN A 213 29.93 12.06 -26.44
CA ASN A 213 29.26 12.56 -25.25
C ASN A 213 28.34 11.44 -24.64
N ALA A 214 28.69 11.00 -23.43
CA ALA A 214 27.91 9.99 -22.72
C ALA A 214 26.49 10.48 -22.34
N ILE A 215 26.32 11.78 -22.04
CA ILE A 215 25.01 12.36 -21.71
C ILE A 215 24.10 12.32 -22.95
N ASP A 216 24.63 12.69 -24.13
CA ASP A 216 23.84 12.65 -25.38
C ASP A 216 23.39 11.20 -25.69
N ARG A 217 24.31 10.23 -25.57
CA ARG A 217 23.97 8.79 -25.74
C ARG A 217 22.87 8.34 -24.78
N LEU A 218 22.98 8.73 -23.49
CA LEU A 218 21.99 8.38 -22.47
C LEU A 218 20.63 9.00 -22.78
N TYR A 219 20.62 10.28 -23.17
CA TYR A 219 19.41 10.97 -23.56
C TYR A 219 18.70 10.30 -24.75
N ASP A 220 19.47 9.96 -25.80
CA ASP A 220 18.94 9.30 -27.00
C ASP A 220 18.37 7.89 -26.66
N ALA A 221 19.00 7.16 -25.74
CA ALA A 221 18.50 5.87 -25.28
C ALA A 221 17.20 6.01 -24.48
N ILE A 222 17.10 7.00 -23.59
CA ILE A 222 15.87 7.30 -22.82
C ILE A 222 14.74 7.70 -23.77
N GLU A 223 14.99 8.58 -24.72
CA GLU A 223 13.98 8.96 -25.73
C GLU A 223 13.56 7.77 -26.60
N THR A 224 14.50 6.87 -26.94
CA THR A 224 14.18 5.65 -27.67
C THR A 224 13.24 4.74 -26.87
N LEU A 225 13.50 4.56 -25.56
CA LEU A 225 12.62 3.81 -24.66
C LEU A 225 11.23 4.46 -24.56
N ARG A 226 11.16 5.77 -24.33
CA ARG A 226 9.89 6.52 -24.24
C ARG A 226 9.08 6.40 -25.53
N ASN A 227 9.70 6.60 -26.68
CA ASN A 227 9.03 6.54 -27.97
C ASN A 227 8.55 5.14 -28.33
N ARG A 228 9.34 4.10 -27.98
CA ARG A 228 9.01 2.72 -28.31
C ARG A 228 7.97 2.11 -27.37
N PHE A 229 8.05 2.40 -26.08
CA PHE A 229 7.24 1.74 -25.06
C PHE A 229 6.15 2.65 -24.47
N GLY A 230 6.38 3.96 -24.31
CA GLY A 230 5.41 4.87 -23.70
C GLY A 230 4.08 4.99 -24.48
N SER A 231 4.10 4.80 -25.81
CA SER A 231 2.90 4.76 -26.66
C SER A 231 2.46 3.33 -27.04
N LYS A 232 3.14 2.30 -26.53
CA LYS A 232 2.78 0.92 -26.80
C LYS A 232 1.63 0.50 -25.91
N LYS A 233 0.45 0.28 -26.51
CA LYS A 233 -0.69 -0.26 -25.75
C LYS A 233 -0.31 -1.61 -25.12
N LEU A 234 -0.57 -1.76 -23.82
CA LEU A 234 -0.30 -2.98 -23.07
C LEU A 234 -1.24 -4.11 -23.55
N ASP A 235 -0.69 -5.31 -23.65
CA ASP A 235 -1.46 -6.55 -23.81
C ASP A 235 -1.84 -7.03 -22.41
N ILE A 236 -3.08 -6.75 -22.02
CA ILE A 236 -3.61 -6.96 -20.66
C ILE A 236 -4.61 -8.10 -20.72
N ASP A 237 -4.56 -8.98 -19.72
CA ASP A 237 -5.58 -10.02 -19.55
C ASP A 237 -6.97 -9.37 -19.41
N THR A 238 -7.94 -9.82 -20.19
CA THR A 238 -9.29 -9.28 -20.20
C THR A 238 -10.04 -9.45 -18.88
N ALA A 239 -9.61 -10.37 -18.02
CA ALA A 239 -10.14 -10.50 -16.65
C ALA A 239 -9.91 -9.23 -15.80
N VAL A 240 -8.92 -8.41 -16.14
CA VAL A 240 -8.61 -7.15 -15.45
C VAL A 240 -9.39 -5.94 -16.01
N ASP A 241 -10.04 -6.07 -17.18
CA ASP A 241 -10.78 -4.96 -17.82
C ASP A 241 -11.82 -4.30 -16.90
N PRO A 242 -12.65 -5.03 -16.10
CA PRO A 242 -13.59 -4.40 -15.17
C PRO A 242 -12.90 -3.53 -14.11
N ILE A 243 -11.75 -3.99 -13.62
CA ILE A 243 -10.96 -3.23 -12.62
C ILE A 243 -10.39 -1.96 -13.25
N ILE A 244 -9.92 -2.04 -14.50
CA ILE A 244 -9.41 -0.87 -15.24
C ILE A 244 -10.52 0.15 -15.45
N ASP A 245 -11.70 -0.28 -15.86
CA ASP A 245 -12.82 0.63 -16.13
C ASP A 245 -13.29 1.33 -14.85
N GLU A 246 -13.41 0.64 -13.73
CA GLU A 246 -13.69 1.26 -12.42
C GLU A 246 -12.55 2.17 -11.94
N SER A 247 -11.28 1.79 -12.19
CA SER A 247 -10.13 2.63 -11.87
C SER A 247 -10.13 3.93 -12.66
N VAL A 248 -10.41 3.87 -13.97
CA VAL A 248 -10.51 5.06 -14.82
C VAL A 248 -11.62 5.98 -14.30
N GLU A 249 -12.80 5.44 -13.96
CA GLU A 249 -13.89 6.22 -13.39
C GLU A 249 -13.50 6.83 -12.05
N TYR A 250 -12.82 6.07 -11.19
CA TYR A 250 -12.36 6.53 -9.88
C TYR A 250 -11.37 7.69 -9.97
N TYR A 251 -10.35 7.59 -10.85
CA TYR A 251 -9.30 8.60 -11.00
C TYR A 251 -9.66 9.77 -11.93
N THR A 252 -10.75 9.68 -12.69
CA THR A 252 -11.18 10.74 -13.63
C THR A 252 -11.31 12.13 -12.97
N PRO A 253 -11.88 12.29 -11.76
CA PRO A 253 -11.97 13.61 -11.12
C PRO A 253 -10.62 14.21 -10.74
N MET A 254 -9.60 13.36 -10.51
CA MET A 254 -8.27 13.76 -10.10
C MET A 254 -7.40 14.21 -11.27
N MET A 255 -7.41 13.48 -12.39
CA MET A 255 -6.46 13.67 -13.49
C MET A 255 -7.10 13.80 -14.89
N GLY A 256 -8.42 13.68 -15.00
CA GLY A 256 -9.15 13.63 -16.27
C GLY A 256 -9.21 12.22 -16.88
N GLU A 257 -10.25 11.95 -17.65
CA GLU A 257 -10.53 10.60 -18.20
C GLU A 257 -9.42 10.09 -19.12
N ASP A 258 -8.89 10.95 -19.99
CA ASP A 258 -7.85 10.55 -20.96
C ASP A 258 -6.58 10.10 -20.23
N ILE A 259 -6.11 10.88 -19.24
CA ILE A 259 -4.89 10.55 -18.45
C ILE A 259 -5.15 9.30 -17.60
N ALA A 260 -6.30 9.18 -16.95
CA ALA A 260 -6.64 8.00 -16.17
C ALA A 260 -6.68 6.73 -17.05
N ARG A 261 -7.21 6.83 -18.26
CA ARG A 261 -7.24 5.72 -19.24
C ARG A 261 -5.83 5.37 -19.74
N GLU A 262 -5.00 6.37 -20.03
CA GLU A 262 -3.61 6.15 -20.43
C GLU A 262 -2.80 5.47 -19.32
N LEU A 263 -2.99 5.87 -18.07
CA LEU A 263 -2.31 5.31 -16.90
C LEU A 263 -2.41 3.78 -16.81
N PHE A 264 -3.59 3.23 -17.16
CA PHE A 264 -3.84 1.78 -17.07
C PHE A 264 -3.70 1.03 -18.41
N ARG A 265 -3.68 1.72 -19.55
CA ARG A 265 -3.60 1.07 -20.87
C ARG A 265 -2.20 1.13 -21.50
N TYR A 266 -1.30 1.95 -20.94
CA TYR A 266 0.06 2.13 -21.43
C TYR A 266 1.08 2.04 -20.26
N PRO A 267 2.35 1.70 -20.53
CA PRO A 267 3.39 1.82 -19.53
C PRO A 267 3.57 3.29 -19.13
N SER A 268 3.61 3.57 -17.83
CA SER A 268 4.13 4.86 -17.38
C SER A 268 5.64 4.77 -17.23
N ILE A 269 6.39 5.75 -17.78
CA ILE A 269 7.85 5.78 -17.78
C ILE A 269 8.31 7.08 -17.15
N ASN A 270 8.84 6.98 -15.94
CA ASN A 270 9.39 8.11 -15.20
C ASN A 270 10.92 8.03 -15.16
N LEU A 271 11.59 9.11 -15.56
CA LEU A 271 13.02 9.29 -15.32
C LEU A 271 13.17 9.93 -13.95
N GLY A 272 13.54 9.14 -12.95
CA GLY A 272 13.64 9.57 -11.56
C GLY A 272 14.98 10.25 -11.24
N VAL A 273 16.09 9.71 -11.79
CA VAL A 273 17.44 10.21 -11.57
C VAL A 273 18.19 10.29 -12.88
N ILE A 274 18.97 11.35 -13.08
CA ILE A 274 19.94 11.49 -14.17
C ILE A 274 21.19 12.22 -13.67
N GLU A 275 22.36 11.63 -13.93
CA GLU A 275 23.67 12.17 -13.54
C GLU A 275 24.65 12.01 -14.69
N GLY A 276 25.62 12.94 -14.81
CA GLY A 276 26.68 12.81 -15.81
C GLY A 276 27.56 14.05 -15.98
N GLY A 277 28.77 13.81 -16.42
CA GLY A 277 29.77 14.86 -16.69
C GLY A 277 30.42 15.44 -15.44
N ASP A 278 31.64 15.97 -15.59
CA ASP A 278 32.45 16.51 -14.49
C ASP A 278 32.63 18.03 -14.61
N ALA A 279 32.62 18.57 -15.83
CA ALA A 279 32.88 20.02 -16.06
C ALA A 279 32.22 20.48 -17.36
N ILE A 280 31.73 21.73 -17.36
CA ILE A 280 31.06 22.36 -18.52
C ILE A 280 31.93 22.44 -19.80
N ASN A 281 33.23 22.42 -19.65
CA ASN A 281 34.17 22.54 -20.75
C ASN A 281 34.82 21.23 -21.18
N SER A 282 34.26 20.09 -20.78
CA SER A 282 34.68 18.75 -21.19
C SER A 282 33.52 17.97 -21.82
N VAL A 283 33.82 17.05 -22.73
CA VAL A 283 32.87 16.08 -23.23
C VAL A 283 32.73 14.97 -22.18
N PRO A 284 31.51 14.68 -21.64
CA PRO A 284 31.28 13.66 -20.62
C PRO A 284 31.67 12.24 -21.08
N GLN A 285 32.41 11.52 -20.22
CA GLN A 285 32.84 10.15 -20.48
C GLN A 285 31.86 9.11 -19.88
N SER A 286 31.03 9.51 -18.92
CA SER A 286 30.04 8.68 -18.25
C SER A 286 28.79 9.48 -17.95
N ALA A 287 27.65 8.77 -17.97
CA ALA A 287 26.37 9.24 -17.47
C ALA A 287 25.55 8.05 -16.96
N ARG A 288 24.62 8.30 -16.03
CA ARG A 288 23.75 7.30 -15.39
C ARG A 288 22.33 7.83 -15.30
N ALA A 289 21.35 6.95 -15.46
CA ALA A 289 19.96 7.27 -15.24
C ALA A 289 19.23 6.14 -14.53
N GLU A 290 18.26 6.50 -13.70
CA GLU A 290 17.34 5.55 -13.05
C GLU A 290 15.92 5.83 -13.54
N ILE A 291 15.25 4.77 -14.03
CA ILE A 291 13.97 4.84 -14.69
C ILE A 291 12.99 3.92 -13.95
N ASP A 292 11.82 4.45 -13.59
CA ASP A 292 10.69 3.69 -13.06
C ASP A 292 9.65 3.49 -14.17
N ILE A 293 9.34 2.22 -14.48
CA ILE A 293 8.33 1.83 -15.46
C ILE A 293 7.25 1.06 -14.72
N ARG A 294 6.00 1.54 -14.80
CA ARG A 294 4.86 0.87 -14.16
C ARG A 294 3.93 0.24 -15.19
N LEU A 295 3.44 -0.95 -14.85
CA LEU A 295 2.63 -1.81 -15.70
C LEU A 295 1.35 -2.23 -14.98
N THR A 296 0.23 -2.21 -15.66
CA THR A 296 -1.06 -2.67 -15.12
C THR A 296 -1.01 -4.17 -14.80
N ALA A 297 -1.78 -4.63 -13.82
CA ALA A 297 -2.00 -6.05 -13.57
C ALA A 297 -2.44 -6.79 -14.84
N GLY A 298 -2.14 -8.06 -14.94
CA GLY A 298 -2.45 -8.88 -16.13
C GLY A 298 -1.47 -8.71 -17.30
N VAL A 299 -0.43 -7.86 -17.15
CA VAL A 299 0.65 -7.70 -18.13
C VAL A 299 1.78 -8.68 -17.84
N GLN A 300 2.31 -9.31 -18.89
CA GLN A 300 3.47 -10.19 -18.80
C GLN A 300 4.77 -9.38 -18.68
N THR A 301 5.08 -8.88 -17.46
CA THR A 301 6.26 -8.05 -17.17
C THR A 301 7.57 -8.63 -17.73
N PRO A 302 7.87 -9.96 -17.60
CA PRO A 302 9.09 -10.54 -18.18
C PRO A 302 9.21 -10.38 -19.69
N THR A 303 8.09 -10.43 -20.40
CA THR A 303 8.06 -10.24 -21.86
C THR A 303 8.46 -8.81 -22.24
N LEU A 304 7.84 -7.81 -21.59
CA LEU A 304 8.18 -6.41 -21.83
C LEU A 304 9.63 -6.10 -21.43
N LEU A 305 10.11 -6.64 -20.30
CA LEU A 305 11.49 -6.50 -19.88
C LEU A 305 12.47 -7.06 -20.91
N SER A 306 12.16 -8.21 -21.54
CA SER A 306 12.97 -8.76 -22.62
C SER A 306 13.03 -7.84 -23.84
N GLU A 307 11.91 -7.20 -24.20
CA GLU A 307 11.86 -6.22 -25.29
C GLU A 307 12.68 -4.96 -24.94
N ILE A 308 12.60 -4.48 -23.68
CA ILE A 308 13.39 -3.35 -23.19
C ILE A 308 14.89 -3.67 -23.27
N ARG A 309 15.30 -4.86 -22.79
CA ARG A 309 16.70 -5.33 -22.88
C ARG A 309 17.22 -5.36 -24.31
N SER A 310 16.40 -5.86 -25.25
CA SER A 310 16.77 -5.84 -26.68
C SER A 310 16.89 -4.42 -27.20
N CYS A 311 15.99 -3.52 -26.83
CA CYS A 311 16.04 -2.12 -27.26
C CYS A 311 17.31 -1.41 -26.74
N VAL A 312 17.68 -1.62 -25.49
CA VAL A 312 18.88 -1.05 -24.88
C VAL A 312 20.15 -1.62 -25.50
N ALA A 313 20.15 -2.91 -25.83
CA ALA A 313 21.29 -3.56 -26.48
C ALA A 313 21.59 -2.99 -27.89
N ASP A 314 20.59 -2.41 -28.56
CA ASP A 314 20.75 -1.73 -29.86
C ASP A 314 21.28 -0.28 -29.68
N CYS A 315 21.35 0.25 -28.47
CA CYS A 315 21.85 1.59 -28.17
C CYS A 315 23.37 1.57 -27.94
N GLU A 316 24.14 2.22 -28.80
CA GLU A 316 25.60 2.21 -28.73
C GLU A 316 26.12 2.87 -27.44
N GLY A 317 26.97 2.13 -26.71
CA GLY A 317 27.62 2.62 -25.49
C GLY A 317 26.71 2.72 -24.28
N ILE A 318 25.53 2.11 -24.34
CA ILE A 318 24.58 1.99 -23.22
C ILE A 318 24.59 0.56 -22.68
N THR A 319 24.53 0.45 -21.35
CA THR A 319 24.38 -0.83 -20.64
C THR A 319 23.32 -0.73 -19.58
N ILE A 320 22.63 -1.82 -19.28
CA ILE A 320 21.81 -1.97 -18.10
C ILE A 320 22.74 -2.36 -16.95
N ALA A 321 22.92 -1.46 -15.99
CA ALA A 321 23.77 -1.68 -14.82
C ALA A 321 23.04 -2.47 -13.74
N ASP A 322 21.75 -2.18 -13.56
CA ASP A 322 20.89 -2.88 -12.61
C ASP A 322 19.43 -2.91 -13.10
N VAL A 323 18.69 -3.93 -12.68
CA VAL A 323 17.26 -4.07 -12.95
C VAL A 323 16.58 -4.89 -11.88
N SER A 324 15.54 -4.31 -11.29
CA SER A 324 14.56 -5.04 -10.48
C SER A 324 13.18 -4.93 -11.09
N TRP A 325 12.32 -5.92 -10.86
CA TRP A 325 10.98 -5.92 -11.42
C TRP A 325 10.00 -6.74 -10.61
N SER A 326 8.73 -6.40 -10.71
CA SER A 326 7.62 -7.17 -10.15
C SER A 326 6.47 -7.26 -11.14
N VAL A 327 5.64 -8.28 -11.00
CA VAL A 327 4.38 -8.42 -11.75
C VAL A 327 3.30 -7.66 -10.98
N GLY A 328 2.36 -7.03 -11.69
CA GLY A 328 1.13 -6.52 -11.07
C GLY A 328 0.20 -7.66 -10.73
N THR A 329 -0.45 -7.60 -9.58
CA THR A 329 -1.38 -8.63 -9.09
C THR A 329 -2.81 -8.11 -9.05
N ALA A 330 -3.79 -9.01 -9.08
CA ALA A 330 -5.20 -8.63 -9.01
C ALA A 330 -6.04 -9.77 -8.42
N GLU A 331 -7.02 -9.40 -7.60
CA GLU A 331 -8.13 -10.27 -7.21
C GLU A 331 -9.25 -10.21 -8.25
N ALA A 332 -10.06 -11.25 -8.28
CA ALA A 332 -11.28 -11.23 -9.10
C ALA A 332 -12.23 -10.14 -8.59
N PRO A 333 -12.71 -9.22 -9.44
CA PRO A 333 -13.53 -8.08 -8.99
C PRO A 333 -14.89 -8.50 -8.40
N ASP A 334 -15.36 -9.71 -8.71
CA ASP A 334 -16.55 -10.36 -8.20
C ASP A 334 -16.24 -11.52 -7.22
N GLY A 335 -14.98 -11.62 -6.78
CA GLY A 335 -14.56 -12.63 -5.80
C GLY A 335 -15.16 -12.39 -4.41
N PRO A 336 -15.32 -13.47 -3.59
CA PRO A 336 -15.97 -13.37 -2.30
C PRO A 336 -15.38 -12.32 -1.36
N LEU A 337 -14.05 -12.19 -1.30
CA LEU A 337 -13.37 -11.19 -0.45
C LEU A 337 -13.66 -9.76 -0.91
N VAL A 338 -13.56 -9.52 -2.22
CA VAL A 338 -13.81 -8.19 -2.83
C VAL A 338 -15.26 -7.79 -2.62
N GLU A 339 -16.20 -8.71 -2.89
CA GLU A 339 -17.64 -8.44 -2.73
C GLU A 339 -18.01 -8.23 -1.26
N ALA A 340 -17.49 -9.05 -0.33
CA ALA A 340 -17.73 -8.88 1.10
C ALA A 340 -17.26 -7.52 1.59
N THR A 341 -16.02 -7.11 1.23
CA THR A 341 -15.45 -5.83 1.66
C THR A 341 -16.22 -4.66 1.05
N ALA A 342 -16.45 -4.67 -0.28
CA ALA A 342 -17.11 -3.56 -0.97
C ALA A 342 -18.58 -3.39 -0.56
N SER A 343 -19.35 -4.50 -0.47
CA SER A 343 -20.77 -4.42 -0.08
C SER A 343 -20.95 -4.01 1.38
N THR A 344 -20.10 -4.50 2.29
CA THR A 344 -20.13 -4.10 3.70
C THR A 344 -19.80 -2.60 3.85
N ALA A 345 -18.74 -2.13 3.20
CA ALA A 345 -18.38 -0.72 3.22
C ALA A 345 -19.51 0.16 2.64
N GLN A 346 -20.10 -0.26 1.51
CA GLN A 346 -21.25 0.45 0.92
C GLN A 346 -22.48 0.48 1.84
N ALA A 347 -22.74 -0.61 2.57
CA ALA A 347 -23.87 -0.68 3.49
C ALA A 347 -23.69 0.25 4.70
N VAL A 348 -22.46 0.36 5.24
CA VAL A 348 -22.15 1.23 6.39
C VAL A 348 -22.13 2.69 5.98
N THR A 349 -21.46 3.05 4.89
CA THR A 349 -21.30 4.44 4.45
C THR A 349 -22.49 4.97 3.66
N SER A 350 -23.32 4.10 3.10
CA SER A 350 -24.37 4.43 2.12
C SER A 350 -23.86 5.10 0.86
N GLU A 351 -22.57 4.96 0.54
CA GLU A 351 -21.89 5.53 -0.62
C GLU A 351 -21.36 4.43 -1.53
N ARG A 352 -21.16 4.77 -2.81
CA ARG A 352 -20.56 3.84 -3.78
C ARG A 352 -19.13 3.53 -3.41
N VAL A 353 -18.77 2.25 -3.42
CA VAL A 353 -17.41 1.76 -3.24
C VAL A 353 -16.89 1.21 -4.57
N PHE A 354 -15.79 1.76 -5.06
CA PHE A 354 -15.14 1.36 -6.31
C PHE A 354 -14.20 0.17 -6.07
N ARG A 355 -14.08 -0.72 -7.05
CA ARG A 355 -13.09 -1.80 -7.08
C ARG A 355 -11.95 -1.40 -8.00
N ARG A 356 -10.90 -0.81 -7.46
CA ARG A 356 -9.84 -0.18 -8.26
C ARG A 356 -8.49 -0.85 -8.15
N SER A 357 -7.62 -0.54 -9.10
CA SER A 357 -6.19 -0.80 -8.98
C SER A 357 -5.49 0.34 -8.24
N ALA A 358 -4.58 0.02 -7.33
CA ALA A 358 -3.59 0.97 -6.85
C ALA A 358 -2.69 1.44 -8.01
N THR A 359 -2.09 2.62 -7.87
CA THR A 359 -1.08 3.13 -8.80
C THR A 359 0.33 2.66 -8.44
N GLY A 360 0.54 2.21 -7.21
CA GLY A 360 1.74 1.59 -6.65
C GLY A 360 1.57 0.10 -6.38
N GLY A 361 2.28 -0.38 -5.38
CA GLY A 361 2.17 -1.72 -4.79
C GLY A 361 2.64 -1.66 -3.35
N GLY A 362 2.10 -2.52 -2.50
CA GLY A 362 2.38 -2.63 -1.07
C GLY A 362 2.21 -4.08 -0.60
N ASP A 363 1.85 -4.26 0.64
CA ASP A 363 1.69 -5.56 1.31
C ASP A 363 0.69 -6.50 0.62
N ALA A 364 -0.35 -5.95 -0.05
CA ALA A 364 -1.29 -6.75 -0.83
C ALA A 364 -0.61 -7.59 -1.92
N LYS A 365 0.39 -7.02 -2.61
CA LYS A 365 1.17 -7.75 -3.61
C LYS A 365 1.95 -8.90 -2.98
N THR A 366 2.55 -8.67 -1.83
CA THR A 366 3.34 -9.66 -1.09
C THR A 366 2.48 -10.84 -0.69
N LEU A 367 1.28 -10.59 -0.15
CA LEU A 367 0.31 -11.64 0.20
C LEU A 367 -0.21 -12.40 -1.01
N ARG A 368 -0.61 -11.71 -2.08
CA ARG A 368 -1.09 -12.35 -3.32
C ARG A 368 -0.03 -13.23 -3.98
N ASN A 369 1.24 -12.83 -3.91
CA ASN A 369 2.37 -13.65 -4.39
C ASN A 369 2.64 -14.88 -3.49
N ALA A 370 2.15 -14.88 -2.25
CA ALA A 370 2.15 -16.01 -1.33
C ALA A 370 0.85 -16.84 -1.37
N ASP A 371 0.04 -16.66 -2.41
CA ASP A 371 -1.25 -17.32 -2.62
C ASP A 371 -2.30 -17.02 -1.53
N ILE A 372 -2.17 -15.90 -0.81
CA ILE A 372 -3.17 -15.39 0.13
C ILE A 372 -3.97 -14.28 -0.58
N PRO A 373 -5.25 -14.49 -0.93
CA PRO A 373 -6.09 -13.45 -1.48
C PRO A 373 -6.13 -12.22 -0.57
N ALA A 374 -5.89 -11.02 -1.12
CA ALA A 374 -5.77 -9.81 -0.34
C ALA A 374 -6.39 -8.59 -1.03
N VAL A 375 -7.04 -7.74 -0.23
CA VAL A 375 -7.54 -6.43 -0.65
C VAL A 375 -7.11 -5.37 0.35
N GLU A 376 -6.99 -4.12 -0.10
CA GLU A 376 -6.75 -2.99 0.78
C GLU A 376 -8.05 -2.23 0.99
N PHE A 377 -8.36 -1.93 2.24
CA PHE A 377 -9.53 -1.12 2.57
C PHE A 377 -9.44 -0.48 3.94
N ALA A 378 -9.43 0.84 3.98
CA ALA A 378 -9.88 1.67 5.09
C ALA A 378 -10.47 2.98 4.56
N LEU A 379 -11.44 3.51 5.28
CA LEU A 379 -11.85 4.90 5.16
C LEU A 379 -10.74 5.78 5.73
N GLY A 380 -10.29 6.73 4.97
CA GLY A 380 -9.21 7.63 5.33
C GLY A 380 -9.39 8.98 4.64
N THR A 381 -8.31 9.69 4.44
CA THR A 381 -8.29 10.97 3.74
C THR A 381 -7.18 10.99 2.69
N ASP A 382 -7.16 12.03 1.86
CA ASP A 382 -6.10 12.32 0.87
C ASP A 382 -4.87 13.00 1.50
N THR A 383 -4.72 12.91 2.84
CA THR A 383 -3.59 13.51 3.56
C THR A 383 -2.48 12.52 3.91
N VAL A 384 -2.48 11.35 3.26
CA VAL A 384 -1.38 10.36 3.35
C VAL A 384 -0.04 11.04 3.13
N HIS A 385 0.92 10.84 4.04
CA HIS A 385 2.26 11.44 4.04
C HIS A 385 2.31 12.98 4.05
N ALA A 386 1.15 13.66 4.11
CA ALA A 386 1.08 15.12 4.13
C ALA A 386 1.35 15.72 5.53
N ILE A 387 1.57 17.03 5.56
CA ILE A 387 1.55 17.83 6.79
C ILE A 387 0.11 17.91 7.29
N ASP A 388 -0.08 17.91 8.62
CA ASP A 388 -1.39 17.92 9.26
C ASP A 388 -2.30 16.76 8.80
N GLU A 389 -1.69 15.57 8.63
CA GLU A 389 -2.41 14.34 8.35
C GLU A 389 -3.52 14.11 9.40
N TYR A 390 -4.70 13.68 8.94
CA TYR A 390 -5.84 13.48 9.84
C TYR A 390 -6.78 12.40 9.35
N ILE A 391 -7.59 11.88 10.28
CA ILE A 391 -8.74 11.02 9.99
C ILE A 391 -10.00 11.57 10.71
N PRO A 392 -11.19 11.57 10.06
CA PRO A 392 -12.44 11.87 10.75
C PRO A 392 -12.78 10.80 11.79
N VAL A 393 -13.29 11.19 12.95
CA VAL A 393 -13.77 10.26 13.99
C VAL A 393 -14.85 9.32 13.44
N ASP A 394 -15.72 9.81 12.58
CA ASP A 394 -16.76 8.97 11.95
C ASP A 394 -16.11 7.88 11.06
N ALA A 395 -15.02 8.19 10.34
CA ALA A 395 -14.30 7.20 9.56
C ALA A 395 -13.62 6.12 10.43
N LEU A 396 -13.06 6.50 11.59
CA LEU A 396 -12.53 5.53 12.56
C LEU A 396 -13.63 4.54 13.03
N VAL A 397 -14.79 5.08 13.40
CA VAL A 397 -15.93 4.27 13.88
C VAL A 397 -16.47 3.38 12.76
N ASP A 398 -16.65 3.93 11.55
CA ASP A 398 -17.17 3.18 10.41
C ASP A 398 -16.19 2.09 9.96
N ASN A 399 -14.86 2.34 9.99
CA ASN A 399 -13.85 1.30 9.77
C ASN A 399 -14.00 0.15 10.77
N ALA A 400 -14.11 0.45 12.07
CA ALA A 400 -14.30 -0.57 13.09
C ALA A 400 -15.60 -1.37 12.88
N VAL A 401 -16.70 -0.69 12.52
CA VAL A 401 -17.98 -1.36 12.18
C VAL A 401 -17.82 -2.26 10.97
N ILE A 402 -17.16 -1.79 9.90
CA ILE A 402 -16.92 -2.56 8.68
C ILE A 402 -16.09 -3.81 9.00
N TYR A 403 -15.00 -3.66 9.77
CA TYR A 403 -14.17 -4.80 10.17
C TYR A 403 -14.92 -5.84 11.03
N THR A 404 -15.95 -5.45 11.80
CA THR A 404 -16.79 -6.45 12.50
C THR A 404 -17.79 -7.18 11.58
N GLN A 405 -18.10 -6.62 10.40
CA GLN A 405 -19.13 -7.18 9.50
C GLN A 405 -18.54 -7.95 8.30
N ILE A 406 -17.31 -7.62 7.86
CA ILE A 406 -16.64 -8.34 6.76
C ILE A 406 -16.57 -9.85 7.01
N PRO A 407 -16.25 -10.38 8.23
CA PRO A 407 -16.15 -11.81 8.46
C PRO A 407 -17.42 -12.57 8.11
N GLU A 408 -18.60 -12.06 8.50
CA GLU A 408 -19.90 -12.67 8.19
C GLU A 408 -20.22 -12.61 6.70
N ALA A 409 -19.99 -11.46 6.07
CA ALA A 409 -20.22 -11.28 4.63
C ALA A 409 -19.34 -12.23 3.80
N TRP A 410 -18.05 -12.33 4.17
CA TRP A 410 -17.07 -13.17 3.47
C TRP A 410 -17.38 -14.67 3.68
N HIS A 411 -17.72 -15.08 4.91
CA HIS A 411 -18.11 -16.46 5.22
C HIS A 411 -19.31 -16.87 4.37
N SER A 412 -20.37 -16.07 4.37
CA SER A 412 -21.61 -16.35 3.63
C SER A 412 -21.41 -16.44 2.11
N LEU A 413 -20.54 -15.60 1.53
CA LEU A 413 -20.24 -15.61 0.08
C LEU A 413 -19.32 -16.77 -0.33
N SER A 414 -18.49 -17.24 0.57
CA SER A 414 -17.53 -18.31 0.28
C SER A 414 -18.13 -19.71 0.37
N GLU A 415 -19.34 -19.86 0.92
CA GLU A 415 -20.08 -21.12 0.97
C GLU A 415 -20.98 -21.35 -0.26
N GLN A 416 -21.13 -20.36 -1.14
CA GLN A 416 -21.93 -20.42 -2.35
C GLN A 416 -21.12 -20.90 -3.55
#